data_783c32cc6e29fa8ae01d016d28f6a8d5
#
_entry.id   783c32cc6e29fa8ae01d016d28f6a8d5
#
_cell.length_a   1.000
_cell.length_b   1.000
_cell.length_c   1.000
_cell.angle_alpha   90.00
_cell.angle_beta   90.00
_cell.angle_gamma   90.00
#
_symmetry.space_group_name_H-M   'P 1'
#
loop_
_entity.id
_entity.type
_entity.pdbx_description
1 polymer ?
#
loop_
_entity_poly.entity_id
_entity_poly.type
_entity_poly.pdbx_seq_one_letter_code
_entity_poly.pdbx_strand_id
1 'polypeptide(L)'
;MRRNKEIIPNDAVLRFYFYFMQERMDIFWRKCEGNKILTTDPILREYKFTNVYRACDRVSQYLISSVIYRDIDKFSPEDVILRVLIFKIFNKIETWEYLQKEYGDIRLNNFDVKRICYLLTLRRNNYPVFNNAYMMTGSDRKYDYLKFKHEKWLTMVEKEFISGGVINKVLEAKTLEEVFNLLEDYLI
;
A
#
# COMPACT_ATOMS: atom_id res chain seq x y z
N MET A 1 -13.54 11.65 33.63
CA MET A 1 -14.36 12.33 32.59
C MET A 1 -13.47 13.28 31.81
N ARG A 2 -13.08 12.95 30.58
CA ARG A 2 -12.43 13.89 29.66
C ARG A 2 -13.52 14.85 29.18
N ARG A 3 -13.43 16.13 29.55
CA ARG A 3 -14.27 17.17 28.95
C ARG A 3 -13.99 17.20 27.47
N ASN A 4 -14.96 16.89 26.62
CA ASN A 4 -14.94 17.21 25.20
C ASN A 4 -14.81 18.74 25.09
N LYS A 5 -13.58 19.23 24.94
CA LYS A 5 -13.38 20.62 24.52
C LYS A 5 -13.82 20.67 23.07
N GLU A 6 -14.85 21.46 22.82
CA GLU A 6 -15.25 21.80 21.46
C GLU A 6 -14.05 22.42 20.74
N ILE A 7 -13.58 21.76 19.70
CA ILE A 7 -12.44 22.25 18.90
C ILE A 7 -13.01 23.32 17.96
N ILE A 8 -12.74 24.58 18.26
CA ILE A 8 -13.09 25.70 17.38
C ILE A 8 -11.99 25.80 16.31
N PRO A 9 -12.30 25.56 15.05
CA PRO A 9 -11.31 25.66 13.98
C PRO A 9 -10.81 27.12 13.83
N ASN A 10 -9.52 27.27 13.56
CA ASN A 10 -8.96 28.57 13.18
C ASN A 10 -9.21 28.80 11.68
N ASP A 11 -10.02 29.80 11.34
CA ASP A 11 -10.42 30.09 9.96
C ASP A 11 -9.24 30.35 9.02
N ALA A 12 -8.18 31.00 9.48
CA ALA A 12 -7.00 31.23 8.66
C ALA A 12 -6.29 29.92 8.32
N VAL A 13 -6.15 29.02 9.30
CA VAL A 13 -5.55 27.69 9.11
C VAL A 13 -6.41 26.86 8.15
N LEU A 14 -7.74 26.90 8.31
CA LEU A 14 -8.65 26.20 7.41
C LEU A 14 -8.53 26.70 5.96
N ARG A 15 -8.46 28.00 5.72
CA ARG A 15 -8.29 28.57 4.37
C ARG A 15 -6.99 28.11 3.74
N PHE A 16 -5.87 28.12 4.48
CA PHE A 16 -4.59 27.60 3.99
C PHE A 16 -4.65 26.10 3.72
N TYR A 17 -5.35 25.34 4.54
CA TYR A 17 -5.51 23.91 4.34
C TYR A 17 -6.33 23.59 3.08
N PHE A 18 -7.45 24.31 2.86
CA PHE A 18 -8.24 24.17 1.62
C PHE A 18 -7.44 24.55 0.38
N TYR A 19 -6.70 25.67 0.44
CA TYR A 19 -5.79 26.05 -0.65
C TYR A 19 -4.78 24.92 -0.95
N PHE A 20 -4.14 24.39 0.08
CA PHE A 20 -3.20 23.28 -0.06
C PHE A 20 -3.85 22.06 -0.70
N MET A 21 -5.03 21.65 -0.25
CA MET A 21 -5.76 20.52 -0.81
C MET A 21 -6.04 20.71 -2.30
N GLN A 22 -6.55 21.88 -2.66
CA GLN A 22 -6.90 22.23 -4.04
C GLN A 22 -5.66 22.25 -4.92
N GLU A 23 -4.64 23.00 -4.54
CA GLU A 23 -3.42 23.13 -5.36
C GLU A 23 -2.69 21.78 -5.51
N ARG A 24 -2.68 20.93 -4.48
CA ARG A 24 -2.14 19.56 -4.59
C ARG A 24 -2.92 18.69 -5.58
N MET A 25 -4.23 18.86 -5.65
CA MET A 25 -5.06 18.14 -6.62
C MET A 25 -4.85 18.69 -8.03
N ASP A 26 -4.74 20.01 -8.18
CA ASP A 26 -4.46 20.67 -9.47
C ASP A 26 -3.08 20.26 -10.02
N ILE A 27 -2.06 20.15 -9.17
CA ILE A 27 -0.75 19.59 -9.52
C ILE A 27 -0.89 18.16 -10.08
N PHE A 28 -1.71 17.33 -9.46
CA PHE A 28 -1.95 15.98 -9.93
C PHE A 28 -2.58 15.98 -11.34
N TRP A 29 -3.64 16.75 -11.55
CA TRP A 29 -4.31 16.85 -12.85
C TRP A 29 -3.39 17.40 -13.93
N ARG A 30 -2.71 18.53 -13.68
CA ARG A 30 -1.74 19.12 -14.62
C ARG A 30 -0.64 18.13 -15.01
N LYS A 31 -0.22 17.27 -14.06
CA LYS A 31 0.73 16.22 -14.36
C LYS A 31 0.15 15.13 -15.26
N CYS A 32 -1.11 14.72 -15.04
CA CYS A 32 -1.81 13.75 -15.89
C CYS A 32 -2.00 14.29 -17.32
N GLU A 33 -2.21 15.60 -17.46
CA GLU A 33 -2.35 16.32 -18.73
C GLU A 33 -1.01 16.57 -19.43
N GLY A 34 0.11 16.26 -18.79
CA GLY A 34 1.45 16.47 -19.35
C GLY A 34 1.94 17.91 -19.30
N ASN A 35 1.36 18.77 -18.45
CA ASN A 35 1.76 20.14 -18.31
C ASN A 35 3.19 20.26 -17.75
N LYS A 36 3.98 21.20 -18.32
CA LYS A 36 5.36 21.46 -17.88
C LYS A 36 5.42 22.21 -16.54
N ILE A 37 4.48 23.12 -16.32
CA ILE A 37 4.38 23.93 -15.09
C ILE A 37 3.22 23.35 -14.27
N LEU A 38 3.57 22.74 -13.16
CA LEU A 38 2.59 22.06 -12.31
C LEU A 38 1.96 23.01 -11.26
N THR A 39 2.73 24.00 -10.79
CA THR A 39 2.27 25.02 -9.83
C THR A 39 3.15 26.27 -9.89
N THR A 40 2.57 27.39 -9.55
CA THR A 40 3.28 28.66 -9.33
C THR A 40 3.63 28.87 -7.85
N ASP A 41 3.08 28.07 -6.94
CA ASP A 41 3.38 28.14 -5.52
C ASP A 41 4.84 27.72 -5.26
N PRO A 42 5.68 28.61 -4.69
CA PRO A 42 7.10 28.35 -4.52
C PRO A 42 7.36 27.19 -3.53
N ILE A 43 6.52 27.02 -2.52
CA ILE A 43 6.67 25.96 -1.50
C ILE A 43 6.31 24.62 -2.12
N LEU A 44 5.18 24.52 -2.80
CA LEU A 44 4.72 23.29 -3.44
C LEU A 44 5.59 22.87 -4.64
N ARG A 45 6.30 23.81 -5.25
CA ARG A 45 7.27 23.55 -6.31
C ARG A 45 8.58 22.97 -5.78
N GLU A 46 9.05 23.47 -4.64
CA GLU A 46 10.34 23.08 -4.06
C GLU A 46 10.24 21.81 -3.21
N TYR A 47 9.21 21.71 -2.38
CA TYR A 47 9.07 20.62 -1.41
C TYR A 47 8.11 19.54 -1.89
N LYS A 48 8.41 18.29 -1.51
CA LYS A 48 7.55 17.13 -1.80
C LYS A 48 6.52 16.97 -0.69
N PHE A 49 5.26 17.03 -1.07
CA PHE A 49 4.13 16.77 -0.18
C PHE A 49 3.32 15.57 -0.66
N THR A 50 2.79 14.81 0.30
CA THR A 50 1.80 13.77 0.02
C THR A 50 0.50 14.42 -0.49
N ASN A 51 -0.16 13.79 -1.45
CA ASN A 51 -1.47 14.26 -1.88
C ASN A 51 -2.50 13.96 -0.77
N VAL A 52 -3.46 14.87 -0.56
CA VAL A 52 -4.56 14.69 0.40
C VAL A 52 -5.47 13.53 0.00
N TYR A 53 -5.60 13.28 -1.29
CA TYR A 53 -6.26 12.09 -1.82
C TYR A 53 -5.23 10.98 -2.01
N ARG A 54 -5.25 10.01 -1.13
CA ARG A 54 -4.24 8.91 -1.10
C ARG A 54 -4.14 8.15 -2.43
N ALA A 55 -5.23 7.99 -3.14
CA ALA A 55 -5.23 7.35 -4.45
C ALA A 55 -4.37 8.09 -5.50
N CYS A 56 -4.16 9.41 -5.34
CA CYS A 56 -3.36 10.24 -6.24
C CYS A 56 -1.84 10.18 -5.96
N ASP A 57 -1.40 9.49 -4.92
CA ASP A 57 0.02 9.31 -4.64
C ASP A 57 0.66 8.35 -5.66
N ARG A 58 1.94 8.58 -5.97
CA ARG A 58 2.70 7.78 -6.95
C ARG A 58 2.61 6.27 -6.70
N VAL A 59 2.76 5.85 -5.45
CA VAL A 59 2.73 4.43 -5.09
C VAL A 59 1.32 3.86 -5.22
N SER A 60 0.29 4.63 -4.83
CA SER A 60 -1.11 4.24 -5.00
C SER A 60 -1.51 4.17 -6.48
N GLN A 61 -1.08 5.12 -7.30
CA GLN A 61 -1.30 5.08 -8.74
C GLN A 61 -0.62 3.88 -9.40
N TYR A 62 0.59 3.53 -8.99
CA TYR A 62 1.25 2.32 -9.45
C TYR A 62 0.50 1.05 -9.04
N LEU A 63 0.06 0.97 -7.77
CA LEU A 63 -0.77 -0.14 -7.29
C LEU A 63 -2.03 -0.29 -8.15
N ILE A 64 -2.76 0.79 -8.37
CA ILE A 64 -4.01 0.78 -9.14
C ILE A 64 -3.75 0.37 -10.59
N SER A 65 -2.84 1.07 -11.27
CA SER A 65 -2.64 0.88 -12.71
C SER A 65 -1.86 -0.38 -13.06
N SER A 66 -0.82 -0.71 -12.27
CA SER A 66 0.17 -1.73 -12.65
C SER A 66 0.04 -3.05 -11.89
N VAL A 67 -0.51 -3.03 -10.66
CA VAL A 67 -0.70 -4.25 -9.88
C VAL A 67 -2.11 -4.79 -10.03
N ILE A 68 -3.14 -3.91 -10.03
CA ILE A 68 -4.55 -4.28 -10.09
C ILE A 68 -5.01 -4.38 -11.55
N TYR A 69 -5.01 -3.26 -12.28
CA TYR A 69 -5.66 -3.19 -13.58
C TYR A 69 -4.82 -3.70 -14.76
N ARG A 70 -3.49 -3.66 -14.67
CA ARG A 70 -2.68 -4.26 -15.73
C ARG A 70 -2.92 -5.77 -15.78
N ASP A 71 -3.39 -6.24 -16.92
CA ASP A 71 -3.67 -7.66 -17.15
C ASP A 71 -4.71 -8.26 -16.19
N ILE A 72 -5.68 -7.46 -15.70
CA ILE A 72 -6.67 -7.91 -14.71
C ILE A 72 -7.42 -9.16 -15.16
N ASP A 73 -7.69 -9.30 -16.45
CA ASP A 73 -8.38 -10.45 -17.04
C ASP A 73 -7.60 -11.77 -16.93
N LYS A 74 -6.31 -11.70 -16.59
CA LYS A 74 -5.46 -12.89 -16.40
C LYS A 74 -5.48 -13.41 -14.96
N PHE A 75 -6.10 -12.68 -14.02
CA PHE A 75 -6.07 -12.98 -12.59
C PHE A 75 -7.48 -13.19 -12.05
N SER A 76 -7.63 -14.17 -11.16
CA SER A 76 -8.87 -14.30 -10.39
C SER A 76 -9.00 -13.16 -9.37
N PRO A 77 -10.19 -12.86 -8.85
CA PRO A 77 -10.36 -11.87 -7.79
C PRO A 77 -9.47 -12.15 -6.57
N GLU A 78 -9.30 -13.41 -6.22
CA GLU A 78 -8.43 -13.87 -5.12
C GLU A 78 -6.95 -13.56 -5.40
N ASP A 79 -6.50 -13.79 -6.66
CA ASP A 79 -5.15 -13.45 -7.09
C ASP A 79 -4.91 -11.94 -6.98
N VAL A 80 -5.90 -11.12 -7.36
CA VAL A 80 -5.81 -9.65 -7.26
C VAL A 80 -5.66 -9.23 -5.79
N ILE A 81 -6.46 -9.79 -4.87
CA ILE A 81 -6.32 -9.50 -3.44
C ILE A 81 -4.93 -9.89 -2.93
N LEU A 82 -4.46 -11.10 -3.27
CA LEU A 82 -3.12 -11.55 -2.89
C LEU A 82 -2.04 -10.58 -3.41
N ARG A 83 -2.10 -10.17 -4.66
CA ARG A 83 -1.17 -9.22 -5.28
C ARG A 83 -1.17 -7.87 -4.57
N VAL A 84 -2.36 -7.36 -4.22
CA VAL A 84 -2.51 -6.12 -3.44
C VAL A 84 -1.88 -6.26 -2.06
N LEU A 85 -2.14 -7.35 -1.34
CA LEU A 85 -1.54 -7.64 -0.03
C LEU A 85 -0.01 -7.65 -0.11
N ILE A 86 0.56 -8.42 -1.03
CA ILE A 86 2.01 -8.51 -1.22
C ILE A 86 2.62 -7.15 -1.56
N PHE A 87 2.00 -6.40 -2.47
CA PHE A 87 2.48 -5.05 -2.80
C PHE A 87 2.44 -4.12 -1.57
N LYS A 88 1.36 -4.15 -0.80
CA LYS A 88 1.16 -3.28 0.37
C LYS A 88 2.09 -3.60 1.52
N ILE A 89 2.45 -4.86 1.73
CA ILE A 89 3.45 -5.27 2.74
C ILE A 89 4.77 -4.52 2.52
N PHE A 90 5.25 -4.45 1.31
CA PHE A 90 6.51 -3.77 0.99
C PHE A 90 6.31 -2.28 0.73
N ASN A 91 5.16 -1.91 0.20
CA ASN A 91 4.76 -0.56 -0.23
C ASN A 91 5.87 0.14 -1.06
N LYS A 92 6.55 -0.63 -1.89
CA LYS A 92 7.75 -0.22 -2.64
C LYS A 92 7.71 -0.77 -4.06
N ILE A 93 7.64 0.13 -5.04
CA ILE A 93 7.53 -0.20 -6.47
C ILE A 93 8.69 -1.09 -6.91
N GLU A 94 9.92 -0.72 -6.58
CA GLU A 94 11.13 -1.41 -7.01
C GLU A 94 11.24 -2.84 -6.43
N THR A 95 10.60 -3.10 -5.28
CA THR A 95 10.52 -4.45 -4.71
C THR A 95 9.51 -5.29 -5.46
N TRP A 96 8.37 -4.71 -5.82
CA TRP A 96 7.37 -5.38 -6.64
C TRP A 96 7.92 -5.74 -8.02
N GLU A 97 8.56 -4.78 -8.72
CA GLU A 97 9.17 -5.01 -10.04
C GLU A 97 10.25 -6.10 -10.00
N TYR A 98 11.04 -6.12 -8.94
CA TYR A 98 12.01 -7.19 -8.70
C TYR A 98 11.33 -8.56 -8.57
N LEU A 99 10.25 -8.66 -7.79
CA LEU A 99 9.50 -9.90 -7.65
C LEU A 99 8.85 -10.31 -8.96
N GLN A 100 8.28 -9.38 -9.73
CA GLN A 100 7.72 -9.69 -11.05
C GLN A 100 8.78 -10.22 -12.02
N LYS A 101 10.00 -9.70 -11.95
CA LYS A 101 11.10 -10.15 -12.80
C LYS A 101 11.63 -11.53 -12.41
N GLU A 102 11.89 -11.78 -11.12
CA GLU A 102 12.60 -12.96 -10.65
C GLU A 102 11.68 -14.14 -10.28
N TYR A 103 10.47 -13.83 -9.83
CA TYR A 103 9.46 -14.84 -9.46
C TYR A 103 8.42 -15.04 -10.55
N GLY A 104 8.03 -13.97 -11.24
CA GLY A 104 6.94 -13.93 -12.20
C GLY A 104 5.61 -13.49 -11.58
N ASP A 105 4.51 -13.89 -12.22
CA ASP A 105 3.17 -13.58 -11.73
C ASP A 105 2.89 -14.25 -10.39
N ILE A 106 2.52 -13.45 -9.42
CA ILE A 106 2.10 -13.95 -8.10
C ILE A 106 0.61 -14.32 -8.19
N ARG A 107 0.30 -15.59 -7.91
CA ARG A 107 -1.04 -16.18 -7.91
C ARG A 107 -1.19 -17.13 -6.72
N LEU A 108 -2.42 -17.45 -6.33
CA LEU A 108 -2.67 -18.41 -5.25
C LEU A 108 -2.09 -19.80 -5.55
N ASN A 109 -2.22 -20.24 -6.79
CA ASN A 109 -1.79 -21.59 -7.20
C ASN A 109 -0.28 -21.76 -7.30
N ASN A 110 0.49 -20.67 -7.33
CA ASN A 110 1.96 -20.72 -7.41
C ASN A 110 2.65 -20.00 -6.24
N PHE A 111 1.91 -19.60 -5.20
CA PHE A 111 2.46 -18.83 -4.08
C PHE A 111 3.41 -19.68 -3.24
N ASP A 112 4.71 -19.47 -3.42
CA ASP A 112 5.78 -20.16 -2.69
C ASP A 112 6.51 -19.15 -1.78
N VAL A 113 6.13 -19.14 -0.51
CA VAL A 113 6.73 -18.27 0.52
C VAL A 113 8.23 -18.46 0.61
N LYS A 114 8.72 -19.70 0.58
CA LYS A 114 10.17 -19.97 0.72
C LYS A 114 10.96 -19.34 -0.42
N ARG A 115 10.49 -19.50 -1.65
CA ARG A 115 11.12 -18.92 -2.84
C ARG A 115 11.07 -17.39 -2.80
N ILE A 116 9.94 -16.80 -2.46
CA ILE A 116 9.80 -15.33 -2.35
C ILE A 116 10.72 -14.78 -1.25
N CYS A 117 10.75 -15.42 -0.07
CA CYS A 117 11.65 -15.04 1.02
C CYS A 117 13.12 -15.12 0.63
N TYR A 118 13.51 -16.17 -0.07
CA TYR A 118 14.88 -16.31 -0.59
C TYR A 118 15.26 -15.15 -1.53
N LEU A 119 14.42 -14.84 -2.52
CA LEU A 119 14.64 -13.72 -3.44
C LEU A 119 14.74 -12.38 -2.70
N LEU A 120 13.87 -12.13 -1.74
CA LEU A 120 13.89 -10.89 -0.95
C LEU A 120 15.12 -10.82 -0.04
N THR A 121 15.59 -11.93 0.48
CA THR A 121 16.84 -12.00 1.26
C THR A 121 18.05 -11.66 0.38
N LEU A 122 18.11 -12.16 -0.85
CA LEU A 122 19.15 -11.79 -1.80
C LEU A 122 19.11 -10.30 -2.14
N ARG A 123 17.90 -9.77 -2.45
CA ARG A 123 17.74 -8.34 -2.74
C ARG A 123 18.19 -7.45 -1.60
N ARG A 124 17.85 -7.83 -0.36
CA ARG A 124 18.15 -7.06 0.84
C ARG A 124 19.65 -6.77 1.05
N ASN A 125 20.51 -7.61 0.52
CA ASN A 125 21.96 -7.41 0.64
C ASN A 125 22.43 -6.11 -0.02
N ASN A 126 21.74 -5.66 -1.08
CA ASN A 126 22.14 -4.49 -1.87
C ASN A 126 21.08 -3.38 -1.89
N TYR A 127 19.81 -3.70 -1.63
CA TYR A 127 18.69 -2.76 -1.77
C TYR A 127 17.67 -2.91 -0.65
N PRO A 128 17.09 -1.81 -0.15
CA PRO A 128 16.02 -1.88 0.83
C PRO A 128 14.76 -2.52 0.21
N VAL A 129 14.21 -3.49 0.94
CA VAL A 129 13.00 -4.24 0.51
C VAL A 129 11.71 -3.49 0.85
N PHE A 130 11.69 -2.79 1.98
CA PHE A 130 10.53 -2.03 2.47
C PHE A 130 10.66 -0.54 2.16
N ASN A 131 9.52 0.12 2.08
CA ASN A 131 9.48 1.58 2.09
C ASN A 131 9.82 2.10 3.50
N ASN A 132 10.81 3.00 3.60
CA ASN A 132 11.25 3.53 4.89
C ASN A 132 10.26 4.55 5.50
N ALA A 133 9.40 5.15 4.68
CA ALA A 133 8.44 6.16 5.12
C ALA A 133 7.15 5.56 5.72
N TYR A 134 6.84 4.31 5.40
CA TYR A 134 5.63 3.63 5.84
C TYR A 134 6.01 2.23 6.36
N MET A 135 6.27 2.17 7.64
CA MET A 135 6.46 0.88 8.28
C MET A 135 5.09 0.34 8.70
N MET A 136 4.73 -0.82 8.20
CA MET A 136 3.65 -1.58 8.80
C MET A 136 4.09 -1.99 10.20
N THR A 137 3.36 -1.50 11.19
CA THR A 137 3.67 -1.70 12.62
C THR A 137 2.93 -2.88 13.21
N GLY A 138 1.95 -3.41 12.52
CA GLY A 138 1.21 -4.59 12.93
C GLY A 138 2.19 -5.71 13.22
N SER A 139 2.24 -6.13 14.45
CA SER A 139 3.15 -7.17 14.82
C SER A 139 2.42 -8.46 14.90
N ASP A 140 2.87 -9.28 14.12
CA ASP A 140 2.59 -10.64 14.38
C ASP A 140 3.62 -11.25 15.31
N ARG A 141 3.44 -11.00 16.61
CA ARG A 141 4.22 -11.67 17.65
C ARG A 141 4.21 -13.20 17.48
N LYS A 142 3.15 -13.73 16.88
CA LYS A 142 3.00 -15.14 16.51
C LYS A 142 4.12 -15.64 15.59
N TYR A 143 4.71 -14.74 14.78
CA TYR A 143 5.79 -15.08 13.85
C TYR A 143 7.16 -14.51 14.27
N ASP A 144 7.33 -14.11 15.53
CA ASP A 144 8.60 -13.54 16.03
C ASP A 144 9.76 -14.54 16.07
N TYR A 145 9.48 -15.82 15.92
CA TYR A 145 10.50 -16.85 15.74
C TYR A 145 11.23 -16.77 14.38
N LEU A 146 10.67 -16.04 13.42
CA LEU A 146 11.31 -15.81 12.12
C LEU A 146 12.27 -14.62 12.19
N LYS A 147 13.40 -14.74 11.49
CA LYS A 147 14.50 -13.77 11.58
C LYS A 147 14.18 -12.44 10.89
N PHE A 148 13.61 -12.49 9.70
CA PHE A 148 13.43 -11.31 8.88
C PHE A 148 11.98 -10.85 8.82
N LYS A 149 11.77 -9.54 8.77
CA LYS A 149 10.44 -8.93 8.69
C LYS A 149 9.63 -9.45 7.48
N HIS A 150 10.25 -9.62 6.32
CA HIS A 150 9.57 -10.14 5.14
C HIS A 150 9.13 -11.61 5.31
N GLU A 151 9.90 -12.42 6.02
CA GLU A 151 9.51 -13.80 6.33
C GLU A 151 8.25 -13.83 7.20
N LYS A 152 8.19 -12.97 8.23
CA LYS A 152 7.03 -12.88 9.12
C LYS A 152 5.75 -12.55 8.36
N TRP A 153 5.81 -11.49 7.54
CA TRP A 153 4.66 -11.03 6.77
C TRP A 153 4.21 -12.04 5.70
N LEU A 154 5.13 -12.62 4.96
CA LEU A 154 4.79 -13.61 3.94
C LEU A 154 4.25 -14.91 4.53
N THR A 155 4.79 -15.34 5.68
CA THR A 155 4.26 -16.51 6.41
C THR A 155 2.85 -16.23 6.95
N MET A 156 2.58 -15.02 7.43
CA MET A 156 1.23 -14.60 7.83
C MET A 156 0.27 -14.67 6.64
N VAL A 157 0.66 -14.12 5.49
CA VAL A 157 -0.18 -14.19 4.28
C VAL A 157 -0.49 -15.65 3.91
N GLU A 158 0.50 -16.53 3.91
CA GLU A 158 0.28 -17.95 3.60
C GLU A 158 -0.69 -18.60 4.59
N LYS A 159 -0.44 -18.42 5.89
CA LYS A 159 -1.18 -19.15 6.92
C LYS A 159 -2.57 -18.58 7.21
N GLU A 160 -2.68 -17.26 7.30
CA GLU A 160 -3.94 -16.62 7.69
C GLU A 160 -4.78 -16.26 6.45
N PHE A 161 -4.17 -15.61 5.47
CA PHE A 161 -4.92 -15.10 4.33
C PHE A 161 -5.25 -16.18 3.31
N ILE A 162 -4.32 -17.06 3.00
CA ILE A 162 -4.54 -18.15 2.04
C ILE A 162 -5.16 -19.36 2.74
N SER A 163 -4.40 -20.03 3.62
CA SER A 163 -4.85 -21.28 4.26
C SER A 163 -5.99 -21.06 5.27
N GLY A 164 -5.98 -19.92 5.98
CA GLY A 164 -7.04 -19.51 6.91
C GLY A 164 -8.29 -18.95 6.25
N GLY A 165 -8.27 -18.77 4.91
CA GLY A 165 -9.43 -18.37 4.12
C GLY A 165 -9.84 -16.91 4.25
N VAL A 166 -8.96 -16.04 4.76
CA VAL A 166 -9.27 -14.59 4.91
C VAL A 166 -9.54 -13.94 3.56
N ILE A 167 -8.82 -14.33 2.49
CA ILE A 167 -9.08 -13.82 1.13
C ILE A 167 -10.53 -14.08 0.71
N ASN A 168 -11.04 -15.28 0.94
CA ASN A 168 -12.42 -15.63 0.58
C ASN A 168 -13.43 -14.79 1.39
N LYS A 169 -13.18 -14.63 2.70
CA LYS A 169 -14.03 -13.78 3.55
C LYS A 169 -14.06 -12.32 3.08
N VAL A 170 -12.93 -11.79 2.60
CA VAL A 170 -12.88 -10.44 2.00
C VAL A 170 -13.75 -10.35 0.76
N LEU A 171 -13.78 -11.38 -0.10
CA LEU A 171 -14.62 -11.41 -1.29
C LEU A 171 -16.11 -11.58 -0.98
N GLU A 172 -16.46 -12.25 0.12
CA GLU A 172 -17.83 -12.45 0.57
C GLU A 172 -18.41 -11.23 1.30
N ALA A 173 -17.55 -10.33 1.77
CA ALA A 173 -17.95 -9.12 2.48
C ALA A 173 -18.79 -8.20 1.59
N LYS A 174 -19.89 -7.68 2.15
CA LYS A 174 -20.86 -6.85 1.41
C LYS A 174 -20.55 -5.36 1.51
N THR A 175 -19.75 -4.95 2.51
CA THR A 175 -19.44 -3.55 2.77
C THR A 175 -17.95 -3.36 3.02
N LEU A 176 -17.46 -2.14 2.79
CA LEU A 176 -16.08 -1.78 3.13
C LEU A 176 -15.83 -1.83 4.64
N GLU A 177 -16.84 -1.59 5.46
CA GLU A 177 -16.76 -1.69 6.93
C GLU A 177 -16.51 -3.14 7.36
N GLU A 178 -17.21 -4.10 6.75
CA GLU A 178 -16.97 -5.53 7.01
C GLU A 178 -15.55 -5.93 6.63
N VAL A 179 -15.05 -5.46 5.47
CA VAL A 179 -13.66 -5.69 5.05
C VAL A 179 -12.67 -5.07 6.04
N PHE A 180 -12.93 -3.83 6.48
CA PHE A 180 -12.07 -3.15 7.44
C PHE A 180 -11.99 -3.93 8.76
N ASN A 181 -13.12 -4.28 9.34
CA ASN A 181 -13.20 -5.02 10.59
C ASN A 181 -12.52 -6.40 10.49
N LEU A 182 -12.67 -7.08 9.36
CA LEU A 182 -12.00 -8.36 9.11
C LEU A 182 -10.48 -8.22 9.04
N LEU A 183 -9.97 -7.12 8.50
CA LEU A 183 -8.53 -6.91 8.31
C LEU A 183 -7.85 -6.25 9.52
N GLU A 184 -8.62 -5.63 10.43
CA GLU A 184 -8.08 -4.93 11.60
C GLU A 184 -7.19 -5.83 12.46
N ASP A 185 -7.60 -7.08 12.67
CA ASP A 185 -6.85 -8.05 13.48
C ASP A 185 -5.49 -8.46 12.87
N TYR A 186 -5.28 -8.20 11.59
CA TYR A 186 -4.08 -8.65 10.86
C TYR A 186 -3.15 -7.51 10.44
N LEU A 187 -3.71 -6.34 10.14
CA LEU A 187 -2.98 -5.28 9.43
C LEU A 187 -2.85 -3.97 10.21
N ILE A 188 -3.51 -3.84 11.35
CA ILE A 188 -3.50 -2.70 12.25
C ILE A 188 -2.99 -3.13 13.63
#